data_9b0328e3faa4f45f63fc5c0c3123fb3e
#
_entry.id   9b0328e3faa4f45f63fc5c0c3123fb3e
#
_cell.length_a   1.000
_cell.length_b   1.000
_cell.length_c   1.000
_cell.angle_alpha   90.00
_cell.angle_beta   90.00
_cell.angle_gamma   90.00
#
_symmetry.space_group_name_H-M   'P 1'
#
loop_
_entity.id
_entity.type
_entity.pdbx_description
1 polymer ?
#
loop_
_entity_poly.entity_id
_entity_poly.type
_entity_poly.pdbx_seq_one_letter_code
_entity_poly.pdbx_strand_id
1 'polypeptide(L)'
;MCSYLAVSKTVKTAVGLGAAVIFVLTVTVPVNYLLENYLLKAGALSWLGEEYTDYDLSFLSFIMFIAVVASIVQLVEMLVEKFAPALYGALGIFLPLIAVNCSILGGALFMQERQYSTLFDATAFAFGSGIGWFIAIVAIAAIREKIRYSHIPAPLRGLGITFILTGLMGIAFMSFMGIKYGKEVKKEKAQTVQTSQLTTAKTQE
;
A
#
# COMPACT_ATOMS: atom_id res chain seq x y z
N MET A 1 -1.48 -10.34 -2.45
CA MET A 1 -1.25 -11.78 -2.29
C MET A 1 -0.48 -12.38 -3.45
N CYS A 2 -0.86 -12.10 -4.73
CA CYS A 2 -0.26 -12.79 -5.89
C CYS A 2 1.24 -12.60 -6.05
N SER A 3 1.72 -11.36 -6.06
CA SER A 3 3.16 -11.07 -6.16
C SER A 3 3.96 -11.56 -4.94
N TYR A 4 3.36 -11.48 -3.76
CA TYR A 4 3.96 -11.92 -2.51
C TYR A 4 4.21 -13.43 -2.48
N LEU A 5 3.27 -14.24 -2.96
CA LEU A 5 3.39 -15.69 -3.06
C LEU A 5 4.33 -16.14 -4.18
N ALA A 6 4.28 -15.47 -5.33
CA ALA A 6 5.03 -15.86 -6.51
C ALA A 6 6.54 -15.57 -6.37
N VAL A 7 6.90 -14.42 -5.81
CA VAL A 7 8.27 -13.90 -5.80
C VAL A 7 9.04 -14.25 -4.53
N SER A 8 8.36 -14.66 -3.46
CA SER A 8 9.00 -15.02 -2.19
C SER A 8 9.68 -16.41 -2.17
N LYS A 9 9.98 -17.01 -3.34
CA LYS A 9 10.67 -18.31 -3.42
C LYS A 9 12.15 -18.22 -3.05
N THR A 10 12.81 -17.10 -3.36
CA THR A 10 14.21 -16.83 -3.05
C THR A 10 14.38 -15.43 -2.50
N VAL A 11 15.29 -15.26 -1.55
CA VAL A 11 15.59 -13.94 -0.95
C VAL A 11 16.12 -12.96 -2.00
N LYS A 12 16.94 -13.44 -2.93
CA LYS A 12 17.52 -12.60 -3.98
C LYS A 12 16.46 -11.93 -4.87
N THR A 13 15.47 -12.70 -5.29
CA THR A 13 14.35 -12.20 -6.12
C THR A 13 13.45 -11.27 -5.31
N ALA A 14 13.22 -11.60 -4.02
CA ALA A 14 12.40 -10.79 -3.12
C ALA A 14 13.01 -9.40 -2.87
N VAL A 15 14.34 -9.32 -2.73
CA VAL A 15 15.06 -8.04 -2.56
C VAL A 15 14.93 -7.18 -3.82
N GLY A 16 15.14 -7.77 -5.01
CA GLY A 16 15.02 -7.05 -6.27
C GLY A 16 13.61 -6.48 -6.50
N LEU A 17 12.59 -7.30 -6.28
CA LEU A 17 11.21 -6.84 -6.40
C LEU A 17 10.84 -5.80 -5.34
N GLY A 18 11.31 -5.98 -4.10
CA GLY A 18 11.05 -5.05 -3.02
C GLY A 18 11.62 -3.66 -3.29
N ALA A 19 12.84 -3.59 -3.83
CA ALA A 19 13.44 -2.33 -4.25
C ALA A 19 12.63 -1.66 -5.38
N ALA A 20 12.18 -2.44 -6.37
CA ALA A 20 11.31 -1.93 -7.44
C ALA A 20 9.98 -1.38 -6.90
N VAL A 21 9.36 -2.06 -5.96
CA VAL A 21 8.10 -1.61 -5.34
C VAL A 21 8.28 -0.33 -4.53
N ILE A 22 9.40 -0.17 -3.78
CA ILE A 22 9.70 1.08 -3.07
C ILE A 22 9.79 2.24 -4.07
N PHE A 23 10.51 2.04 -5.17
CA PHE A 23 10.66 3.05 -6.21
C PHE A 23 9.30 3.43 -6.84
N VAL A 24 8.53 2.43 -7.27
CA VAL A 24 7.21 2.64 -7.87
C VAL A 24 6.27 3.34 -6.90
N LEU A 25 6.18 2.93 -5.63
CA LEU A 25 5.35 3.59 -4.62
C LEU A 25 5.72 5.06 -4.42
N THR A 26 7.03 5.35 -4.31
CA THR A 26 7.53 6.70 -4.08
C THR A 26 7.23 7.64 -5.25
N VAL A 27 7.13 7.12 -6.48
CA VAL A 27 6.76 7.91 -7.66
C VAL A 27 5.24 7.98 -7.85
N THR A 28 4.54 6.86 -7.65
CA THR A 28 3.10 6.75 -7.97
C THR A 28 2.22 7.50 -6.99
N VAL A 29 2.52 7.46 -5.69
CA VAL A 29 1.67 8.13 -4.67
C VAL A 29 1.67 9.64 -4.82
N PRO A 30 2.81 10.33 -5.00
CA PRO A 30 2.79 11.78 -5.27
C PRO A 30 2.07 12.14 -6.57
N VAL A 31 2.21 11.33 -7.63
CA VAL A 31 1.50 11.58 -8.90
C VAL A 31 0.00 11.44 -8.70
N ASN A 32 -0.45 10.39 -8.00
CA ASN A 32 -1.87 10.22 -7.66
C ASN A 32 -2.38 11.35 -6.76
N TYR A 33 -1.57 11.83 -5.81
CA TYR A 33 -1.92 12.99 -4.97
C TYR A 33 -2.14 14.26 -5.79
N LEU A 34 -1.26 14.52 -6.76
CA LEU A 34 -1.42 15.65 -7.68
C LEU A 34 -2.69 15.51 -8.52
N LEU A 35 -2.91 14.33 -9.10
CA LEU A 35 -4.11 14.07 -9.90
C LEU A 35 -5.39 14.24 -9.07
N GLU A 36 -5.43 13.74 -7.86
CA GLU A 36 -6.57 13.89 -6.97
C GLU A 36 -6.86 15.36 -6.68
N ASN A 37 -5.84 16.13 -6.30
CA ASN A 37 -6.01 17.53 -5.95
C ASN A 37 -6.31 18.44 -7.14
N TYR A 38 -5.78 18.14 -8.34
CA TYR A 38 -5.93 18.99 -9.53
C TYR A 38 -7.04 18.54 -10.50
N LEU A 39 -7.45 17.28 -10.48
CA LEU A 39 -8.44 16.74 -11.41
C LEU A 39 -9.72 16.22 -10.74
N LEU A 40 -9.60 15.54 -9.60
CA LEU A 40 -10.73 14.77 -9.05
C LEU A 40 -11.51 15.49 -7.96
N LYS A 41 -10.90 16.42 -7.23
CA LYS A 41 -11.62 17.18 -6.20
C LYS A 41 -12.71 18.05 -6.80
N ALA A 42 -13.84 18.11 -6.13
CA ALA A 42 -14.92 19.05 -6.45
C ALA A 42 -14.36 20.49 -6.50
N GLY A 43 -14.52 21.16 -7.65
CA GLY A 43 -13.94 22.48 -7.90
C GLY A 43 -12.55 22.50 -8.52
N ALA A 44 -11.89 21.36 -8.71
CA ALA A 44 -10.60 21.29 -9.37
C ALA A 44 -10.70 21.64 -10.88
N LEU A 45 -11.85 21.40 -11.51
CA LEU A 45 -12.13 21.73 -12.91
C LEU A 45 -12.56 23.20 -13.13
N SER A 46 -12.50 24.06 -12.13
CA SER A 46 -12.90 25.48 -12.25
C SER A 46 -12.11 26.24 -13.33
N TRP A 47 -10.94 25.75 -13.74
CA TRP A 47 -10.15 26.33 -14.82
C TRP A 47 -10.65 25.93 -16.22
N LEU A 48 -11.52 24.91 -16.34
CA LEU A 48 -12.10 24.44 -17.60
C LEU A 48 -13.49 25.03 -17.89
N GLY A 49 -14.19 25.56 -16.85
CA GLY A 49 -15.50 26.19 -16.98
C GLY A 49 -16.33 26.11 -15.69
N GLU A 50 -17.09 27.16 -15.38
CA GLU A 50 -17.94 27.25 -14.18
C GLU A 50 -19.07 26.20 -14.17
N GLU A 51 -19.44 25.67 -15.31
CA GLU A 51 -20.52 24.69 -15.49
C GLU A 51 -20.15 23.27 -15.01
N TYR A 52 -18.85 22.98 -14.80
CA TYR A 52 -18.34 21.66 -14.40
C TYR A 52 -17.97 21.57 -12.91
N THR A 53 -18.23 22.60 -12.13
CA THR A 53 -17.83 22.71 -10.71
C THR A 53 -18.64 21.77 -9.80
N ASP A 54 -19.79 21.30 -10.25
CA ASP A 54 -20.77 20.54 -9.44
C ASP A 54 -20.65 19.00 -9.59
N TYR A 55 -19.73 18.52 -10.42
CA TYR A 55 -19.56 17.08 -10.64
C TYR A 55 -18.47 16.51 -9.73
N ASP A 56 -18.89 15.73 -8.73
CA ASP A 56 -17.97 14.91 -7.91
C ASP A 56 -17.46 13.71 -8.71
N LEU A 57 -16.23 13.79 -9.22
CA LEU A 57 -15.56 12.69 -9.91
C LEU A 57 -14.82 11.73 -8.96
N SER A 58 -15.01 11.85 -7.65
CA SER A 58 -14.38 10.98 -6.64
C SER A 58 -14.63 9.49 -6.88
N PHE A 59 -15.75 9.15 -7.47
CA PHE A 59 -16.10 7.80 -7.87
C PHE A 59 -15.13 7.22 -8.92
N LEU A 60 -14.56 8.06 -9.81
CA LEU A 60 -13.59 7.63 -10.82
C LEU A 60 -12.15 7.53 -10.27
N SER A 61 -11.90 7.97 -9.04
CA SER A 61 -10.55 8.00 -8.46
C SER A 61 -9.88 6.62 -8.46
N PHE A 62 -10.64 5.58 -8.14
CA PHE A 62 -10.15 4.21 -8.14
C PHE A 62 -9.63 3.76 -9.52
N ILE A 63 -10.39 4.03 -10.57
CA ILE A 63 -10.03 3.67 -11.95
C ILE A 63 -8.82 4.49 -12.40
N MET A 64 -8.81 5.78 -12.09
CA MET A 64 -7.69 6.67 -12.42
C MET A 64 -6.40 6.24 -11.73
N PHE A 65 -6.45 5.88 -10.46
CA PHE A 65 -5.27 5.40 -9.72
C PHE A 65 -4.71 4.12 -10.32
N ILE A 66 -5.55 3.17 -10.72
CA ILE A 66 -5.10 1.94 -11.40
C ILE A 66 -4.45 2.29 -12.74
N ALA A 67 -5.04 3.19 -13.52
CA ALA A 67 -4.50 3.59 -14.83
C ALA A 67 -3.14 4.27 -14.69
N VAL A 68 -2.98 5.16 -13.70
CA VAL A 68 -1.70 5.84 -13.42
C VAL A 68 -0.64 4.84 -12.93
N VAL A 69 -1.00 3.94 -12.02
CA VAL A 69 -0.10 2.87 -11.54
C VAL A 69 0.38 2.03 -12.72
N ALA A 70 -0.54 1.57 -13.58
CA ALA A 70 -0.21 0.76 -14.74
C ALA A 70 0.73 1.50 -15.71
N SER A 71 0.47 2.77 -15.99
CA SER A 71 1.30 3.60 -16.86
C SER A 71 2.72 3.78 -16.31
N ILE A 72 2.86 4.08 -15.03
CA ILE A 72 4.17 4.27 -14.39
C ILE A 72 4.93 2.95 -14.34
N VAL A 73 4.28 1.85 -14.02
CA VAL A 73 4.92 0.53 -14.01
C VAL A 73 5.41 0.14 -15.41
N GLN A 74 4.64 0.42 -16.46
CA GLN A 74 5.06 0.19 -17.84
C GLN A 74 6.31 0.98 -18.20
N LEU A 75 6.39 2.25 -17.79
CA LEU A 75 7.61 3.06 -17.95
C LEU A 75 8.80 2.47 -17.19
N VAL A 76 8.59 2.03 -15.95
CA VAL A 76 9.63 1.39 -15.13
C VAL A 76 10.10 0.08 -15.78
N GLU A 77 9.19 -0.71 -16.34
CA GLU A 77 9.53 -1.94 -17.06
C GLU A 77 10.47 -1.67 -18.23
N MET A 78 10.14 -0.70 -19.09
CA MET A 78 10.99 -0.29 -20.20
C MET A 78 12.36 0.25 -19.74
N LEU A 79 12.39 0.99 -18.62
CA LEU A 79 13.63 1.47 -18.04
C LEU A 79 14.52 0.33 -17.52
N VAL A 80 13.93 -0.61 -16.78
CA VAL A 80 14.65 -1.77 -16.22
C VAL A 80 15.16 -2.67 -17.34
N GLU A 81 14.38 -2.91 -18.40
CA GLU A 81 14.81 -3.67 -19.57
C GLU A 81 16.05 -3.07 -20.22
N LYS A 82 16.09 -1.73 -20.36
CA LYS A 82 17.19 -1.01 -21.01
C LYS A 82 18.45 -0.91 -20.13
N PHE A 83 18.28 -0.61 -18.83
CA PHE A 83 19.41 -0.30 -17.93
C PHE A 83 19.93 -1.51 -17.14
N ALA A 84 19.10 -2.50 -16.88
CA ALA A 84 19.45 -3.63 -16.05
C ALA A 84 18.92 -4.96 -16.61
N PRO A 85 19.42 -5.43 -17.77
CA PRO A 85 18.92 -6.65 -18.42
C PRO A 85 19.09 -7.91 -17.57
N ALA A 86 20.10 -7.96 -16.69
CA ALA A 86 20.29 -9.05 -15.75
C ALA A 86 19.18 -9.11 -14.68
N LEU A 87 18.71 -7.95 -14.21
CA LEU A 87 17.58 -7.84 -13.28
C LEU A 87 16.26 -8.15 -14.00
N TYR A 88 16.12 -7.69 -15.24
CA TYR A 88 14.98 -8.01 -16.09
C TYR A 88 14.85 -9.51 -16.35
N GLY A 89 15.93 -10.21 -16.64
CA GLY A 89 15.93 -11.66 -16.80
C GLY A 89 15.54 -12.44 -15.53
N ALA A 90 15.86 -11.90 -14.35
CA ALA A 90 15.49 -12.51 -13.07
C ALA A 90 14.03 -12.19 -12.64
N LEU A 91 13.53 -11.02 -12.99
CA LEU A 91 12.22 -10.49 -12.57
C LEU A 91 11.18 -10.48 -13.70
N GLY A 92 11.58 -10.71 -14.96
CA GLY A 92 10.83 -10.40 -16.17
C GLY A 92 9.34 -10.77 -16.19
N ILE A 93 8.99 -11.99 -15.75
CA ILE A 93 7.58 -12.42 -15.67
C ILE A 93 6.85 -11.73 -14.50
N PHE A 94 7.58 -11.24 -13.49
CA PHE A 94 7.01 -10.67 -12.26
C PHE A 94 6.88 -9.14 -12.31
N LEU A 95 7.52 -8.47 -13.28
CA LEU A 95 7.42 -7.01 -13.42
C LEU A 95 5.98 -6.54 -13.68
N PRO A 96 5.20 -7.13 -14.60
CA PRO A 96 3.80 -6.74 -14.79
C PRO A 96 2.94 -6.97 -13.55
N LEU A 97 3.33 -7.91 -12.66
CA LEU A 97 2.65 -8.11 -11.38
C LEU A 97 2.79 -6.93 -10.42
N ILE A 98 3.74 -6.04 -10.63
CA ILE A 98 3.88 -4.82 -9.84
C ILE A 98 2.70 -3.88 -10.10
N ALA A 99 2.21 -3.79 -11.32
CA ALA A 99 1.07 -2.94 -11.69
C ALA A 99 -0.22 -3.32 -10.94
N VAL A 100 -0.45 -4.62 -10.75
CA VAL A 100 -1.62 -5.14 -10.01
C VAL A 100 -1.30 -5.45 -8.55
N ASN A 101 -0.22 -4.88 -8.01
CA ASN A 101 0.17 -5.08 -6.63
C ASN A 101 -0.78 -4.33 -5.69
N CYS A 102 -1.52 -5.07 -4.87
CA CYS A 102 -2.45 -4.53 -3.89
C CYS A 102 -1.79 -3.61 -2.85
N SER A 103 -0.48 -3.70 -2.64
CA SER A 103 0.25 -2.78 -1.77
C SER A 103 0.37 -1.38 -2.38
N ILE A 104 0.59 -1.28 -3.70
CA ILE A 104 0.70 -0.01 -4.40
C ILE A 104 -0.68 0.66 -4.50
N LEU A 105 -1.68 -0.12 -4.90
CA LEU A 105 -3.06 0.35 -4.95
C LEU A 105 -3.58 0.74 -3.56
N GLY A 106 -3.30 -0.08 -2.56
CA GLY A 106 -3.64 0.21 -1.16
C GLY A 106 -2.95 1.48 -0.65
N GLY A 107 -1.69 1.71 -1.00
CA GLY A 107 -0.96 2.94 -0.69
C GLY A 107 -1.63 4.19 -1.28
N ALA A 108 -2.09 4.11 -2.53
CA ALA A 108 -2.81 5.20 -3.18
C ALA A 108 -4.19 5.46 -2.53
N LEU A 109 -4.94 4.41 -2.21
CA LEU A 109 -6.24 4.53 -1.54
C LEU A 109 -6.12 5.07 -0.10
N PHE A 110 -5.14 4.60 0.66
CA PHE A 110 -4.89 5.14 2.00
C PHE A 110 -4.40 6.59 1.98
N MET A 111 -3.70 7.00 0.94
CA MET A 111 -3.34 8.40 0.72
C MET A 111 -4.60 9.24 0.53
N GLN A 112 -5.54 8.78 -0.29
CA GLN A 112 -6.83 9.45 -0.51
C GLN A 112 -7.68 9.53 0.77
N GLU A 113 -7.80 8.42 1.52
CA GLU A 113 -8.58 8.36 2.76
C GLU A 113 -8.04 9.29 3.84
N ARG A 114 -6.71 9.39 3.97
CA ARG A 114 -6.05 10.24 4.98
C ARG A 114 -6.00 11.71 4.64
N GLN A 115 -6.24 12.09 3.40
CA GLN A 115 -6.25 13.47 2.90
C GLN A 115 -5.06 14.29 3.41
N TYR A 116 -3.86 13.91 3.05
CA TYR A 116 -2.66 14.64 3.44
C TYR A 116 -2.69 16.07 2.94
N SER A 117 -2.30 17.02 3.81
CA SER A 117 -2.28 18.45 3.49
C SER A 117 -1.09 18.86 2.62
N THR A 118 0.00 18.06 2.64
CA THR A 118 1.25 18.37 1.94
C THR A 118 1.71 17.20 1.06
N LEU A 119 2.25 17.53 -0.11
CA LEU A 119 2.88 16.55 -1.01
C LEU A 119 4.03 15.80 -0.33
N PHE A 120 4.76 16.48 0.55
CA PHE A 120 5.87 15.89 1.30
C PHE A 120 5.40 14.76 2.24
N ASP A 121 4.29 14.96 2.93
CA ASP A 121 3.72 13.95 3.84
C ASP A 121 3.25 12.71 3.07
N ALA A 122 2.62 12.92 1.90
CA ALA A 122 2.21 11.82 1.02
C ALA A 122 3.41 11.02 0.52
N THR A 123 4.51 11.71 0.14
CA THR A 123 5.75 11.06 -0.31
C THR A 123 6.44 10.30 0.81
N ALA A 124 6.52 10.89 2.00
CA ALA A 124 7.09 10.24 3.19
C ALA A 124 6.28 8.98 3.58
N PHE A 125 4.95 9.06 3.50
CA PHE A 125 4.08 7.90 3.71
C PHE A 125 4.33 6.79 2.68
N ALA A 126 4.46 7.15 1.39
CA ALA A 126 4.73 6.20 0.31
C ALA A 126 6.06 5.46 0.51
N PHE A 127 7.11 6.20 0.85
CA PHE A 127 8.43 5.65 1.11
C PHE A 127 8.43 4.73 2.33
N GLY A 128 7.83 5.16 3.44
CA GLY A 128 7.69 4.34 4.65
C GLY A 128 6.87 3.06 4.43
N SER A 129 5.77 3.16 3.68
CA SER A 129 4.94 2.02 3.31
C SER A 129 5.69 1.03 2.40
N GLY A 130 6.49 1.54 1.45
CA GLY A 130 7.35 0.74 0.59
C GLY A 130 8.40 -0.04 1.37
N ILE A 131 9.07 0.59 2.34
CA ILE A 131 10.03 -0.07 3.22
C ILE A 131 9.34 -1.15 4.07
N GLY A 132 8.17 -0.87 4.63
CA GLY A 132 7.41 -1.85 5.41
C GLY A 132 7.07 -3.10 4.59
N TRP A 133 6.62 -2.90 3.36
CA TRP A 133 6.35 -4.01 2.44
C TRP A 133 7.62 -4.77 2.04
N PHE A 134 8.73 -4.07 1.80
CA PHE A 134 10.03 -4.67 1.51
C PHE A 134 10.50 -5.60 2.64
N ILE A 135 10.45 -5.14 3.88
CA ILE A 135 10.83 -5.95 5.05
C ILE A 135 9.93 -7.19 5.13
N ALA A 136 8.64 -7.05 4.91
CA ALA A 136 7.69 -8.15 4.97
C ALA A 136 7.99 -9.22 3.91
N ILE A 137 8.26 -8.83 2.66
CA ILE A 137 8.53 -9.80 1.59
C ILE A 137 9.89 -10.50 1.76
N VAL A 138 10.89 -9.79 2.25
CA VAL A 138 12.21 -10.39 2.54
C VAL A 138 12.09 -11.37 3.71
N ALA A 139 11.36 -11.01 4.76
CA ALA A 139 11.15 -11.90 5.90
C ALA A 139 10.45 -13.20 5.50
N ILE A 140 9.38 -13.15 4.72
CA ILE A 140 8.72 -14.39 4.27
C ILE A 140 9.60 -15.19 3.32
N ALA A 141 10.38 -14.55 2.46
CA ALA A 141 11.30 -15.24 1.56
C ALA A 141 12.38 -16.00 2.35
N ALA A 142 12.95 -15.38 3.38
CA ALA A 142 13.92 -16.01 4.26
C ALA A 142 13.33 -17.21 5.03
N ILE A 143 12.11 -17.08 5.55
CA ILE A 143 11.41 -18.18 6.23
C ILE A 143 11.14 -19.32 5.25
N ARG A 144 10.66 -19.03 4.05
CA ARG A 144 10.39 -20.07 3.02
C ARG A 144 11.65 -20.80 2.57
N GLU A 145 12.76 -20.08 2.42
CA GLU A 145 14.03 -20.67 2.06
C GLU A 145 14.52 -21.64 3.16
N LYS A 146 14.38 -21.26 4.42
CA LYS A 146 14.73 -22.10 5.57
C LYS A 146 13.83 -23.32 5.72
N ILE A 147 12.52 -23.17 5.49
CA ILE A 147 11.54 -24.25 5.59
C ILE A 147 11.75 -25.31 4.49
N ARG A 148 12.34 -24.95 3.37
CA ARG A 148 12.64 -25.91 2.29
C ARG A 148 13.53 -27.07 2.74
N TYR A 149 14.33 -26.88 3.77
CA TYR A 149 15.18 -27.92 4.36
C TYR A 149 14.53 -28.67 5.53
N SER A 150 13.31 -28.34 5.90
CA SER A 150 12.57 -28.97 7.00
C SER A 150 11.68 -30.11 6.50
N HIS A 151 11.41 -31.10 7.38
CA HIS A 151 10.49 -32.21 7.12
C HIS A 151 9.04 -31.73 7.24
N ILE A 152 8.41 -31.49 6.11
CA ILE A 152 7.01 -31.07 6.03
C ILE A 152 6.16 -32.25 5.53
N PRO A 153 4.98 -32.52 6.13
CA PRO A 153 4.05 -33.52 5.63
C PRO A 153 3.65 -33.25 4.18
N ALA A 154 3.55 -34.32 3.38
CA ALA A 154 3.30 -34.23 1.94
C ALA A 154 2.09 -33.34 1.53
N PRO A 155 0.94 -33.33 2.27
CA PRO A 155 -0.21 -32.49 1.92
C PRO A 155 0.03 -30.98 2.08
N LEU A 156 0.92 -30.57 2.98
CA LEU A 156 1.22 -29.14 3.24
C LEU A 156 2.40 -28.62 2.41
N ARG A 157 3.11 -29.49 1.73
CA ARG A 157 4.32 -29.12 0.99
C ARG A 157 3.98 -28.22 -0.20
N GLY A 158 4.61 -27.06 -0.28
CA GLY A 158 4.46 -26.10 -1.39
C GLY A 158 3.57 -24.93 -1.04
N LEU A 159 2.44 -24.77 -1.70
CA LEU A 159 1.53 -23.64 -1.52
C LEU A 159 0.87 -23.61 -0.15
N GLY A 160 0.50 -24.76 0.41
CA GLY A 160 -0.21 -24.85 1.69
C GLY A 160 0.56 -24.20 2.85
N ILE A 161 1.84 -24.57 3.03
CA ILE A 161 2.67 -23.98 4.08
C ILE A 161 2.87 -22.47 3.88
N THR A 162 2.93 -22.02 2.63
CA THR A 162 3.09 -20.59 2.32
C THR A 162 1.86 -19.79 2.71
N PHE A 163 0.66 -20.30 2.52
CA PHE A 163 -0.59 -19.67 2.97
C PHE A 163 -0.65 -19.57 4.50
N ILE A 164 -0.29 -20.63 5.21
CA ILE A 164 -0.26 -20.63 6.67
C ILE A 164 0.73 -19.60 7.18
N LEU A 165 1.94 -19.55 6.62
CA LEU A 165 2.97 -18.58 6.99
C LEU A 165 2.52 -17.14 6.73
N THR A 166 1.88 -16.90 5.58
CA THR A 166 1.38 -15.56 5.25
C THR A 166 0.28 -15.14 6.22
N GLY A 167 -0.60 -16.06 6.61
CA GLY A 167 -1.63 -15.80 7.61
C GLY A 167 -1.06 -15.49 8.99
N LEU A 168 -0.11 -16.29 9.48
CA LEU A 168 0.57 -16.07 10.75
C LEU A 168 1.33 -14.73 10.76
N MET A 169 2.00 -14.39 9.66
CA MET A 169 2.71 -13.13 9.51
C MET A 169 1.73 -11.94 9.51
N GLY A 170 0.56 -12.11 8.87
CA GLY A 170 -0.51 -11.11 8.92
C GLY A 170 -0.97 -10.83 10.36
N ILE A 171 -1.20 -11.87 11.17
CA ILE A 171 -1.56 -11.73 12.59
C ILE A 171 -0.44 -11.04 13.37
N ALA A 172 0.81 -11.40 13.13
CA ALA A 172 1.95 -10.75 13.79
C ALA A 172 2.02 -9.25 13.48
N PHE A 173 1.79 -8.85 12.23
CA PHE A 173 1.77 -7.44 11.85
C PHE A 173 0.53 -6.69 12.37
N MET A 174 -0.59 -7.35 12.60
CA MET A 174 -1.76 -6.73 13.25
C MET A 174 -1.48 -6.26 14.67
N SER A 175 -0.51 -6.87 15.37
CA SER A 175 -0.07 -6.40 16.69
C SER A 175 0.42 -4.96 16.67
N PHE A 176 1.08 -4.52 15.61
CA PHE A 176 1.51 -3.13 15.45
C PHE A 176 0.34 -2.15 15.23
N MET A 177 -0.73 -2.62 14.62
CA MET A 177 -1.95 -1.84 14.42
C MET A 177 -2.71 -1.62 15.73
N GLY A 178 -2.70 -2.60 16.65
CA GLY A 178 -3.32 -2.52 17.97
C GLY A 178 -2.80 -1.36 18.84
N ILE A 179 -1.56 -0.93 18.64
CA ILE A 179 -0.98 0.22 19.35
C ILE A 179 -1.68 1.54 18.98
N LYS A 180 -2.14 1.69 17.74
CA LYS A 180 -2.89 2.89 17.30
C LYS A 180 -4.33 2.86 17.78
N TYR A 181 -5.01 1.73 17.68
CA TYR A 181 -6.39 1.57 18.17
C TYR A 181 -6.52 1.86 19.67
N GLY A 182 -5.54 1.45 20.48
CA GLY A 182 -5.52 1.76 21.91
C GLY A 182 -5.47 3.27 22.22
N LYS A 183 -4.83 4.08 21.35
CA LYS A 183 -4.78 5.54 21.51
C LYS A 183 -6.06 6.23 21.07
N GLU A 184 -6.71 5.75 20.01
CA GLU A 184 -7.96 6.32 19.51
C GLU A 184 -9.13 6.02 20.43
N VAL A 185 -9.25 4.77 20.89
CA VAL A 185 -10.27 4.37 21.89
C VAL A 185 -10.12 5.16 23.18
N LYS A 186 -8.88 5.48 23.58
CA LYS A 186 -8.64 6.30 24.78
C LYS A 186 -9.04 7.77 24.57
N LYS A 187 -8.88 8.32 23.37
CA LYS A 187 -9.34 9.67 23.01
C LYS A 187 -10.86 9.74 22.95
N GLU A 188 -11.50 8.75 22.31
CA GLU A 188 -12.95 8.68 22.19
C GLU A 188 -13.63 8.55 23.56
N LYS A 189 -13.12 7.70 24.45
CA LYS A 189 -13.60 7.60 25.83
C LYS A 189 -13.44 8.91 26.60
N ALA A 190 -12.31 9.61 26.42
CA ALA A 190 -12.09 10.91 27.08
C ALA A 190 -13.09 11.96 26.58
N GLN A 191 -13.37 12.02 25.29
CA GLN A 191 -14.38 12.92 24.71
C GLN A 191 -15.79 12.58 25.17
N THR A 192 -16.16 11.32 25.22
CA THR A 192 -17.50 10.88 25.70
C THR A 192 -17.71 11.25 27.16
N VAL A 193 -16.70 11.09 28.01
CA VAL A 193 -16.75 11.49 29.42
C VAL A 193 -16.89 13.01 29.56
N GLN A 194 -16.16 13.79 28.77
CA GLN A 194 -16.26 15.25 28.77
C GLN A 194 -17.64 15.75 28.33
N THR A 195 -18.20 15.14 27.28
CA THR A 195 -19.53 15.47 26.77
C THR A 195 -20.62 15.12 27.80
N SER A 196 -20.51 13.98 28.48
CA SER A 196 -21.46 13.59 29.52
C SER A 196 -21.41 14.53 30.73
N GLN A 197 -20.24 15.00 31.14
CA GLN A 197 -20.10 15.97 32.23
C GLN A 197 -20.71 17.34 31.88
N LEU A 198 -20.52 17.79 30.65
CA LEU A 198 -21.13 19.06 30.15
C LEU A 198 -22.67 18.96 30.10
N THR A 199 -23.19 17.81 29.73
CA THR A 199 -24.63 17.58 29.68
C THR A 199 -25.24 17.56 31.08
N THR A 200 -24.56 16.95 32.04
CA THR A 200 -25.02 16.88 33.45
C THR A 200 -24.97 18.25 34.12
N ALA A 201 -23.96 19.06 33.82
CA ALA A 201 -23.87 20.44 34.34
C ALA A 201 -24.97 21.35 33.81
N LYS A 202 -25.39 21.15 32.55
CA LYS A 202 -26.47 21.94 31.90
C LYS A 202 -27.88 21.56 32.34
N THR A 203 -28.05 20.43 33.00
CA THR A 203 -29.36 19.94 33.52
C THR A 203 -29.57 20.39 34.97
N GLN A 204 -28.58 20.96 35.63
CA GLN A 204 -28.63 21.44 37.01
C GLN A 204 -28.83 22.99 37.12
N GLU A 205 -28.84 23.71 36.01
CA GLU A 205 -29.29 25.12 35.88
C GLU A 205 -30.76 25.18 35.41
#